data_db863affe424b21769c0adbdb2e18f4c
#
_entry.id   db863affe424b21769c0adbdb2e18f4c
#
_cell.length_a   1.000
_cell.length_b   1.000
_cell.length_c   1.000
_cell.angle_alpha   90.00
_cell.angle_beta   90.00
_cell.angle_gamma   90.00
#
_symmetry.space_group_name_H-M   'P 1'
#
loop_
_entity.id
_entity.type
_entity.pdbx_description
1 polymer ?
#
loop_
_entity_poly.entity_id
_entity_poly.type
_entity_poly.pdbx_seq_one_letter_code
_entity_poly.pdbx_strand_id
1 'polypeptide(L)'
;MRYNTPTESVLLYQDEKGPIVAKTYGGTSWSPVQSKIEKTKKINGILNIFGVYDHTNDQMYTHSYRKKTGKQFLDFIKQIDQKYNSDIKQIFLVLDNISIHRSKKVRETIQKYYPRINLVFLPTRAPELNLIEVRWMWMQRQAVNNSTFENECDIGKAVTYWTRNYNKKHGRAIINILQEETTGVFT
;
A
#
# COMPACT_ATOMS: atom_id res chain seq x y z
N MET A 1 7.86 9.73 22.77
CA MET A 1 9.27 9.37 22.49
C MET A 1 9.50 9.43 21.00
N ARG A 2 10.36 10.32 20.52
CA ARG A 2 10.81 10.28 19.12
C ARG A 2 11.88 9.22 19.03
N TYR A 3 11.59 8.13 18.35
CA TYR A 3 12.64 7.18 17.98
C TYR A 3 13.54 7.87 16.96
N ASN A 4 14.75 8.22 17.37
CA ASN A 4 15.81 8.60 16.43
C ASN A 4 16.16 7.34 15.64
N THR A 5 15.51 7.14 14.50
CA THR A 5 15.98 6.19 13.50
C THR A 5 17.35 6.68 13.03
N PRO A 6 18.37 5.82 12.98
CA PRO A 6 19.65 6.20 12.41
C PRO A 6 19.43 6.84 11.03
N THR A 7 20.18 7.86 10.69
CA THR A 7 20.05 8.64 9.45
C THR A 7 20.13 7.78 8.18
N GLU A 8 20.61 6.54 8.30
CA GLU A 8 20.80 5.57 7.21
C GLU A 8 19.76 4.42 7.20
N SER A 9 18.70 4.56 7.97
CA SER A 9 17.66 3.53 8.03
C SER A 9 16.25 4.10 7.94
N VAL A 10 15.30 3.30 7.45
CA VAL A 10 13.89 3.66 7.36
C VAL A 10 13.02 2.55 7.95
N LEU A 11 11.94 2.95 8.64
CA LEU A 11 10.93 2.05 9.19
C LEU A 11 9.65 2.17 8.38
N LEU A 12 9.26 1.08 7.76
CA LEU A 12 8.11 0.98 6.88
C LEU A 12 7.09 -0.01 7.46
N TYR A 13 5.81 0.32 7.33
CA TYR A 13 4.70 -0.57 7.67
C TYR A 13 4.04 -1.06 6.39
N GLN A 14 4.06 -2.37 6.18
CA GLN A 14 3.54 -3.01 4.97
C GLN A 14 2.28 -3.81 5.27
N ASP A 15 1.33 -3.78 4.34
CA ASP A 15 0.13 -4.62 4.36
C ASP A 15 -0.53 -4.68 2.98
N GLU A 16 -1.51 -5.58 2.82
CA GLU A 16 -2.31 -5.72 1.61
C GLU A 16 -3.80 -5.48 1.86
N LYS A 17 -4.33 -4.50 1.16
CA LYS A 17 -5.76 -4.19 1.15
C LYS A 17 -6.47 -4.88 -0.01
N GLY A 18 -7.51 -5.59 0.29
CA GLY A 18 -8.34 -6.19 -0.75
C GLY A 18 -8.84 -7.61 -0.42
N PRO A 19 -9.53 -8.23 -1.38
CA PRO A 19 -9.78 -7.74 -2.75
C PRO A 19 -10.77 -6.57 -2.82
N ILE A 20 -10.43 -5.54 -3.60
CA ILE A 20 -11.37 -4.50 -4.00
C ILE A 20 -12.00 -4.95 -5.32
N VAL A 21 -13.31 -4.96 -5.35
CA VAL A 21 -14.10 -5.47 -6.48
C VAL A 21 -14.61 -4.32 -7.33
N ALA A 22 -14.56 -4.43 -8.66
CA ALA A 22 -15.15 -3.46 -9.56
C ALA A 22 -16.68 -3.55 -9.51
N LYS A 23 -17.29 -2.63 -8.79
CA LYS A 23 -18.74 -2.48 -8.56
C LYS A 23 -19.06 -1.08 -8.05
N THR A 24 -20.34 -0.79 -7.88
CA THR A 24 -20.77 0.41 -7.15
C THR A 24 -20.69 0.18 -5.63
N TYR A 25 -19.96 1.05 -4.95
CA TYR A 25 -19.83 1.05 -3.49
C TYR A 25 -20.76 2.09 -2.89
N GLY A 26 -21.57 1.64 -1.96
CA GLY A 26 -22.35 2.55 -1.12
C GLY A 26 -21.45 3.29 -0.13
N GLY A 27 -21.97 4.36 0.43
CA GLY A 27 -21.32 5.14 1.47
C GLY A 27 -22.34 6.05 2.14
N THR A 28 -21.85 6.98 2.95
CA THR A 28 -22.67 8.00 3.60
C THR A 28 -22.42 9.32 2.89
N SER A 29 -23.49 9.95 2.38
CA SER A 29 -23.43 11.32 1.84
C SER A 29 -24.51 12.17 2.49
N TRP A 30 -24.24 13.46 2.67
CA TRP A 30 -25.26 14.43 3.06
C TRP A 30 -26.07 14.80 1.80
N SER A 31 -27.32 14.38 1.76
CA SER A 31 -28.24 14.75 0.69
C SER A 31 -29.62 15.00 1.30
N PRO A 32 -30.35 16.05 0.89
CA PRO A 32 -31.72 16.29 1.31
C PRO A 32 -32.70 15.22 0.78
N VAL A 33 -32.28 14.39 -0.19
CA VAL A 33 -33.06 13.30 -0.76
C VAL A 33 -32.30 11.99 -0.58
N GLN A 34 -32.98 10.96 -0.09
CA GLN A 34 -32.40 9.63 0.05
C GLN A 34 -32.10 9.03 -1.32
N SER A 35 -30.83 9.03 -1.72
CA SER A 35 -30.40 8.43 -2.99
C SER A 35 -30.37 6.92 -2.86
N LYS A 36 -31.15 6.22 -3.67
CA LYS A 36 -31.06 4.75 -3.85
C LYS A 36 -29.87 4.48 -4.76
N ILE A 37 -28.81 3.92 -4.20
CA ILE A 37 -27.69 3.41 -5.00
C ILE A 37 -28.06 2.02 -5.52
N GLU A 38 -28.24 1.87 -6.82
CA GLU A 38 -28.47 0.57 -7.42
C GLU A 38 -27.20 -0.27 -7.29
N LYS A 39 -27.32 -1.38 -6.55
CA LYS A 39 -26.23 -2.35 -6.39
C LYS A 39 -26.09 -3.17 -7.68
N THR A 40 -25.04 -2.93 -8.43
CA THR A 40 -24.72 -3.79 -9.58
C THR A 40 -24.28 -5.18 -9.08
N LYS A 41 -24.90 -6.23 -9.60
CA LYS A 41 -24.57 -7.64 -9.29
C LYS A 41 -23.36 -8.17 -10.08
N LYS A 42 -22.97 -7.49 -11.16
CA LYS A 42 -21.90 -7.95 -12.05
C LYS A 42 -20.53 -7.50 -11.52
N ILE A 43 -19.65 -8.46 -11.30
CA ILE A 43 -18.26 -8.23 -10.91
C ILE A 43 -17.41 -8.11 -12.18
N ASN A 44 -16.82 -6.94 -12.43
CA ASN A 44 -16.06 -6.64 -13.64
C ASN A 44 -14.55 -6.54 -13.39
N GLY A 45 -14.06 -7.23 -12.37
CA GLY A 45 -12.64 -7.26 -12.04
C GLY A 45 -12.37 -7.12 -10.54
N ILE A 46 -11.18 -7.49 -10.15
CA ILE A 46 -10.73 -7.52 -8.75
C ILE A 46 -9.28 -7.06 -8.68
N LEU A 47 -8.96 -6.17 -7.76
CA LEU A 47 -7.58 -5.81 -7.42
C LEU A 47 -7.27 -5.98 -5.95
N ASN A 48 -6.02 -6.39 -5.68
CA ASN A 48 -5.41 -6.35 -4.36
C ASN A 48 -4.37 -5.23 -4.36
N ILE A 49 -4.38 -4.40 -3.34
CA ILE A 49 -3.48 -3.27 -3.21
C ILE A 49 -2.41 -3.63 -2.19
N PHE A 50 -1.17 -3.68 -2.63
CA PHE A 50 -0.03 -3.76 -1.74
C PHE A 50 0.38 -2.35 -1.36
N GLY A 51 0.62 -2.11 -0.10
CA GLY A 51 0.97 -0.79 0.40
C GLY A 51 2.10 -0.81 1.40
N VAL A 52 2.81 0.29 1.42
CA VAL A 52 3.80 0.63 2.44
C VAL A 52 3.53 2.03 2.95
N TYR A 53 3.58 2.18 4.25
CA TYR A 53 3.54 3.46 4.93
C TYR A 53 4.90 3.78 5.54
N ASP A 54 5.52 4.85 5.07
CA ASP A 54 6.72 5.43 5.66
C ASP A 54 6.30 6.40 6.77
N HIS A 55 6.45 5.96 8.01
CA HIS A 55 6.07 6.73 9.18
C HIS A 55 6.92 7.98 9.37
N THR A 56 8.19 7.92 9.00
CA THR A 56 9.14 9.04 9.18
C THR A 56 8.77 10.21 8.28
N ASN A 57 8.43 9.92 7.03
CA ASN A 57 8.12 10.92 6.02
C ASN A 57 6.61 11.16 5.84
N ASP A 58 5.76 10.42 6.57
CA ASP A 58 4.30 10.41 6.43
C ASP A 58 3.86 10.20 4.99
N GLN A 59 4.41 9.17 4.34
CA GLN A 59 4.13 8.86 2.94
C GLN A 59 3.61 7.45 2.75
N MET A 60 2.75 7.33 1.75
CA MET A 60 2.24 6.05 1.26
C MET A 60 2.87 5.72 -0.09
N TYR A 61 3.18 4.46 -0.28
CA TYR A 61 3.44 3.88 -1.58
C TYR A 61 2.50 2.70 -1.78
N THR A 62 1.84 2.63 -2.94
CA THR A 62 0.86 1.57 -3.26
C THR A 62 1.11 1.01 -4.65
N HIS A 63 0.90 -0.29 -4.80
CA HIS A 63 0.88 -0.96 -6.10
C HIS A 63 -0.27 -1.95 -6.17
N SER A 64 -0.90 -2.04 -7.33
CA SER A 64 -2.10 -2.86 -7.56
C SER A 64 -1.76 -4.16 -8.27
N TYR A 65 -2.27 -5.29 -7.76
CA TYR A 65 -2.08 -6.61 -8.35
C TYR A 65 -3.41 -7.36 -8.46
N ARG A 66 -3.59 -8.14 -9.54
CA ARG A 66 -4.74 -9.04 -9.69
C ARG A 66 -4.72 -10.19 -8.68
N LYS A 67 -3.54 -10.61 -8.23
CA LYS A 67 -3.36 -11.74 -7.31
C LYS A 67 -2.53 -11.33 -6.10
N LYS A 68 -2.80 -11.97 -4.97
CA LYS A 68 -2.05 -11.84 -3.72
C LYS A 68 -1.23 -13.11 -3.52
N THR A 69 0.01 -13.14 -4.02
CA THR A 69 0.91 -14.30 -3.93
C THR A 69 2.33 -13.86 -3.56
N GLY A 70 3.18 -14.82 -3.17
CA GLY A 70 4.59 -14.54 -2.88
C GLY A 70 5.36 -13.93 -4.05
N LYS A 71 4.95 -14.19 -5.31
CA LYS A 71 5.55 -13.55 -6.49
C LYS A 71 5.27 -12.05 -6.50
N GLN A 72 4.01 -11.64 -6.30
CA GLN A 72 3.64 -10.24 -6.23
C GLN A 72 4.26 -9.53 -5.02
N PHE A 73 4.35 -10.23 -3.89
CA PHE A 73 5.04 -9.68 -2.72
C PHE A 73 6.53 -9.43 -3.03
N LEU A 74 7.24 -10.36 -3.65
CA LEU A 74 8.64 -10.17 -4.05
C LEU A 74 8.82 -9.05 -5.09
N ASP A 75 7.89 -8.92 -6.04
CA ASP A 75 7.89 -7.80 -6.98
C ASP A 75 7.69 -6.46 -6.25
N PHE A 76 6.80 -6.41 -5.29
CA PHE A 76 6.59 -5.22 -4.45
C PHE A 76 7.82 -4.90 -3.59
N ILE A 77 8.49 -5.91 -3.01
CA ILE A 77 9.78 -5.75 -2.30
C ILE A 77 10.84 -5.12 -3.21
N LYS A 78 10.95 -5.57 -4.46
CA LYS A 78 11.84 -4.96 -5.45
C LYS A 78 11.55 -3.49 -5.66
N GLN A 79 10.28 -3.11 -5.79
CA GLN A 79 9.87 -1.71 -5.96
C GLN A 79 10.20 -0.86 -4.73
N ILE A 80 10.00 -1.41 -3.52
CA ILE A 80 10.39 -0.73 -2.28
C ILE A 80 11.90 -0.51 -2.25
N ASP A 81 12.69 -1.53 -2.59
CA ASP A 81 14.15 -1.41 -2.62
C ASP A 81 14.61 -0.33 -3.60
N GLN A 82 14.05 -0.29 -4.80
CA GLN A 82 14.38 0.70 -5.81
C GLN A 82 13.93 2.12 -5.46
N LYS A 83 12.93 2.28 -4.58
CA LYS A 83 12.40 3.58 -4.22
C LYS A 83 13.32 4.38 -3.30
N TYR A 84 14.13 3.72 -2.51
CA TYR A 84 15.08 4.37 -1.59
C TYR A 84 16.48 4.37 -2.18
N ASN A 85 17.14 5.52 -2.10
CA ASN A 85 18.52 5.68 -2.60
C ASN A 85 19.53 4.84 -1.80
N SER A 86 20.78 4.82 -2.24
CA SER A 86 21.88 4.03 -1.63
C SER A 86 22.30 4.50 -0.25
N ASP A 87 21.89 5.71 0.17
CA ASP A 87 22.23 6.25 1.49
C ASP A 87 21.43 5.54 2.59
N ILE A 88 20.25 4.99 2.24
CA ILE A 88 19.50 4.12 3.12
C ILE A 88 20.12 2.72 3.09
N LYS A 89 20.86 2.40 4.15
CA LYS A 89 21.55 1.12 4.33
C LYS A 89 20.65 0.01 4.83
N GLN A 90 19.58 0.36 5.59
CA GLN A 90 18.66 -0.61 6.17
C GLN A 90 17.21 -0.15 6.02
N ILE A 91 16.36 -1.06 5.58
CA ILE A 91 14.92 -0.89 5.46
C ILE A 91 14.27 -1.91 6.40
N PHE A 92 13.68 -1.46 7.49
CA PHE A 92 12.91 -2.30 8.39
C PHE A 92 11.46 -2.32 7.92
N LEU A 93 11.00 -3.48 7.47
CA LEU A 93 9.66 -3.66 6.95
C LEU A 93 8.80 -4.41 7.97
N VAL A 94 7.96 -3.68 8.67
CA VAL A 94 7.00 -4.22 9.64
C VAL A 94 5.80 -4.77 8.89
N LEU A 95 5.44 -6.02 9.13
CA LEU A 95 4.37 -6.74 8.44
C LEU A 95 3.72 -7.79 9.32
N ASP A 96 2.55 -8.25 8.90
CA ASP A 96 1.84 -9.31 9.60
C ASP A 96 2.45 -10.71 9.36
N ASN A 97 1.97 -11.68 10.13
CA ASN A 97 2.45 -13.06 10.16
C ASN A 97 1.79 -13.99 9.14
N ILE A 98 1.28 -13.49 8.00
CA ILE A 98 0.65 -14.38 7.02
C ILE A 98 1.66 -15.31 6.34
N SER A 99 1.14 -16.45 5.84
CA SER A 99 1.95 -17.52 5.27
C SER A 99 2.79 -17.08 4.05
N ILE A 100 2.31 -16.11 3.27
CA ILE A 100 3.01 -15.58 2.10
C ILE A 100 4.34 -14.96 2.51
N HIS A 101 4.35 -14.12 3.57
CA HIS A 101 5.54 -13.43 4.07
C HIS A 101 6.53 -14.40 4.74
N ARG A 102 6.01 -15.45 5.39
CA ARG A 102 6.81 -16.44 6.13
C ARG A 102 7.39 -17.54 5.26
N SER A 103 7.01 -17.66 3.99
CA SER A 103 7.47 -18.74 3.15
C SER A 103 9.00 -18.73 3.03
N LYS A 104 9.61 -19.92 3.14
CA LYS A 104 11.06 -20.11 3.04
C LYS A 104 11.61 -19.46 1.77
N LYS A 105 10.95 -19.73 0.63
CA LYS A 105 11.35 -19.19 -0.68
C LYS A 105 11.36 -17.65 -0.69
N VAL A 106 10.38 -16.99 -0.09
CA VAL A 106 10.31 -15.52 -0.04
C VAL A 106 11.47 -14.97 0.79
N ARG A 107 11.68 -15.51 2.00
CA ARG A 107 12.75 -15.06 2.88
C ARG A 107 14.14 -15.24 2.29
N GLU A 108 14.43 -16.41 1.69
CA GLU A 108 15.69 -16.67 1.03
C GLU A 108 15.92 -15.74 -0.18
N THR A 109 14.86 -15.45 -0.95
CA THR A 109 14.95 -14.51 -2.07
C THR A 109 15.25 -13.10 -1.58
N ILE A 110 14.58 -12.63 -0.52
CA ILE A 110 14.82 -11.30 0.05
C ILE A 110 16.26 -11.22 0.58
N GLN A 111 16.70 -12.20 1.36
CA GLN A 111 18.04 -12.22 1.93
C GLN A 111 19.12 -12.20 0.85
N LYS A 112 18.89 -12.89 -0.27
CA LYS A 112 19.86 -12.98 -1.37
C LYS A 112 19.93 -11.73 -2.24
N TYR A 113 18.77 -11.14 -2.58
CA TYR A 113 18.70 -10.08 -3.60
C TYR A 113 18.40 -8.69 -3.04
N TYR A 114 17.88 -8.60 -1.82
CA TYR A 114 17.52 -7.35 -1.15
C TYR A 114 18.06 -7.32 0.28
N PRO A 115 19.38 -7.47 0.48
CA PRO A 115 19.99 -7.70 1.81
C PRO A 115 19.79 -6.56 2.79
N ARG A 116 19.47 -5.35 2.32
CA ARG A 116 19.16 -4.21 3.19
C ARG A 116 17.72 -4.21 3.72
N ILE A 117 16.85 -5.11 3.23
CA ILE A 117 15.46 -5.23 3.70
C ILE A 117 15.38 -6.25 4.83
N ASN A 118 14.99 -5.78 6.00
CA ASN A 118 14.82 -6.57 7.21
C ASN A 118 13.33 -6.74 7.50
N LEU A 119 12.81 -7.97 7.45
CA LEU A 119 11.42 -8.27 7.77
C LEU A 119 11.23 -8.31 9.29
N VAL A 120 10.31 -7.49 9.81
CA VAL A 120 9.93 -7.41 11.21
C VAL A 120 8.48 -7.86 11.35
N PHE A 121 8.27 -9.04 11.90
CA PHE A 121 6.93 -9.61 12.03
C PHE A 121 6.22 -9.11 13.29
N LEU A 122 5.02 -8.61 13.11
CA LEU A 122 4.14 -8.23 14.23
C LEU A 122 3.70 -9.47 15.04
N PRO A 123 3.39 -9.29 16.33
CA PRO A 123 2.74 -10.35 17.09
C PRO A 123 1.45 -10.83 16.44
N THR A 124 1.13 -12.10 16.64
CA THR A 124 -0.11 -12.67 16.13
C THR A 124 -1.31 -11.95 16.78
N ARG A 125 -2.29 -11.55 15.96
CA ARG A 125 -3.51 -10.85 16.38
C ARG A 125 -3.28 -9.47 17.00
N ALA A 126 -2.31 -8.72 16.50
CA ALA A 126 -2.05 -7.34 16.91
C ALA A 126 -2.05 -6.39 15.68
N PRO A 127 -3.15 -6.33 14.90
CA PRO A 127 -3.24 -5.47 13.72
C PRO A 127 -3.15 -3.98 14.06
N GLU A 128 -3.56 -3.60 15.27
CA GLU A 128 -3.47 -2.21 15.78
C GLU A 128 -2.04 -1.68 15.85
N LEU A 129 -1.04 -2.56 15.87
CA LEU A 129 0.38 -2.17 15.81
C LEU A 129 0.84 -1.87 14.38
N ASN A 130 0.05 -2.23 13.35
CA ASN A 130 0.38 -1.92 11.96
C ASN A 130 -0.18 -0.54 11.57
N LEU A 131 0.66 0.47 11.60
CA LEU A 131 0.24 1.85 11.37
C LEU A 131 -0.36 2.11 9.97
N ILE A 132 -0.16 1.24 9.01
CA ILE A 132 -0.77 1.36 7.68
C ILE A 132 -2.29 1.15 7.70
N GLU A 133 -2.83 0.45 8.71
CA GLU A 133 -4.27 0.16 8.81
C GLU A 133 -5.12 1.43 8.84
N VAL A 134 -4.65 2.45 9.54
CA VAL A 134 -5.32 3.77 9.56
C VAL A 134 -5.37 4.39 8.16
N ARG A 135 -4.31 4.22 7.37
CA ARG A 135 -4.23 4.73 5.99
C ARG A 135 -5.17 3.95 5.07
N TRP A 136 -5.30 2.64 5.27
CA TRP A 136 -6.30 1.84 4.57
C TRP A 136 -7.72 2.27 4.86
N MET A 137 -8.01 2.62 6.11
CA MET A 137 -9.32 3.14 6.49
C MET A 137 -9.61 4.47 5.77
N TRP A 138 -8.64 5.37 5.68
CA TRP A 138 -8.80 6.64 4.96
C TRP A 138 -8.94 6.43 3.45
N MET A 139 -8.13 5.56 2.86
CA MET A 139 -8.25 5.19 1.45
C MET A 139 -9.64 4.61 1.15
N GLN A 140 -10.12 3.69 1.98
CA GLN A 140 -11.45 3.10 1.84
C GLN A 140 -12.54 4.18 1.82
N ARG A 141 -12.48 5.14 2.74
CA ARG A 141 -13.48 6.21 2.85
C ARG A 141 -13.41 7.22 1.71
N GLN A 142 -12.21 7.56 1.25
CA GLN A 142 -11.98 8.66 0.32
C GLN A 142 -11.90 8.22 -1.15
N ALA A 143 -11.49 6.99 -1.43
CA ALA A 143 -11.28 6.51 -2.79
C ALA A 143 -12.21 5.36 -3.21
N VAL A 144 -12.76 4.60 -2.25
CA VAL A 144 -13.58 3.42 -2.57
C VAL A 144 -15.05 3.64 -2.26
N ASN A 145 -15.37 4.13 -1.06
CA ASN A 145 -16.75 4.41 -0.69
C ASN A 145 -17.35 5.50 -1.57
N ASN A 146 -18.61 5.39 -1.91
CA ASN A 146 -19.33 6.28 -2.84
C ASN A 146 -18.78 6.30 -4.27
N SER A 147 -17.98 5.30 -4.66
CA SER A 147 -17.42 5.19 -6.01
C SER A 147 -18.09 4.09 -6.80
N THR A 148 -18.15 4.27 -8.11
CA THR A 148 -18.52 3.23 -9.07
C THR A 148 -17.30 2.88 -9.90
N PHE A 149 -16.91 1.60 -9.88
CA PHE A 149 -15.82 1.08 -10.69
C PHE A 149 -16.39 0.16 -11.76
N GLU A 150 -16.20 0.50 -13.01
CA GLU A 150 -16.64 -0.31 -14.16
C GLU A 150 -15.72 -1.51 -14.38
N ASN A 151 -14.44 -1.34 -14.06
CA ASN A 151 -13.41 -2.36 -14.23
C ASN A 151 -12.27 -2.18 -13.22
N GLU A 152 -11.30 -3.09 -13.25
CA GLU A 152 -10.15 -3.06 -12.34
C GLU A 152 -9.22 -1.86 -12.55
N CYS A 153 -9.13 -1.31 -13.77
CA CYS A 153 -8.32 -0.11 -14.05
C CYS A 153 -8.83 1.10 -13.27
N ASP A 154 -10.15 1.23 -13.11
CA ASP A 154 -10.73 2.35 -12.37
C ASP A 154 -10.36 2.29 -10.89
N ILE A 155 -10.34 1.07 -10.31
CA ILE A 155 -9.83 0.87 -8.94
C ILE A 155 -8.37 1.32 -8.85
N GLY A 156 -7.53 0.89 -9.78
CA GLY A 156 -6.11 1.24 -9.80
C GLY A 156 -5.88 2.75 -9.89
N LYS A 157 -6.63 3.43 -10.79
CA LYS A 157 -6.59 4.89 -10.94
C LYS A 157 -7.01 5.61 -9.65
N ALA A 158 -8.11 5.19 -9.03
CA ALA A 158 -8.63 5.79 -7.81
C ALA A 158 -7.62 5.67 -6.65
N VAL A 159 -7.02 4.49 -6.47
CA VAL A 159 -6.00 4.26 -5.44
C VAL A 159 -4.74 5.07 -5.71
N THR A 160 -4.26 5.11 -6.96
CA THR A 160 -3.08 5.90 -7.35
C THR A 160 -3.32 7.39 -7.12
N TYR A 161 -4.49 7.90 -7.52
CA TYR A 161 -4.87 9.29 -7.30
C TYR A 161 -4.93 9.63 -5.80
N TRP A 162 -5.56 8.77 -5.00
CA TRP A 162 -5.59 8.93 -3.56
C TRP A 162 -4.20 8.96 -2.95
N THR A 163 -3.33 8.02 -3.30
CA THR A 163 -1.95 7.94 -2.81
C THR A 163 -1.16 9.20 -3.11
N ARG A 164 -1.26 9.72 -4.34
CA ARG A 164 -0.61 10.98 -4.73
C ARG A 164 -1.11 12.18 -3.91
N ASN A 165 -2.42 12.29 -3.74
CA ASN A 165 -3.02 13.36 -2.94
C ASN A 165 -2.67 13.25 -1.47
N TYR A 166 -2.66 12.04 -0.92
CA TYR A 166 -2.21 11.77 0.44
C TYR A 166 -0.77 12.30 0.63
N ASN A 167 0.14 11.88 -0.23
CA ASN A 167 1.54 12.26 -0.15
C ASN A 167 1.75 13.77 -0.34
N LYS A 168 1.01 14.40 -1.25
CA LYS A 168 1.05 15.85 -1.45
C LYS A 168 0.59 16.62 -0.21
N LYS A 169 -0.41 16.11 0.50
CA LYS A 169 -1.00 16.77 1.67
C LYS A 169 -0.23 16.52 2.96
N HIS A 170 0.30 15.32 3.14
CA HIS A 170 0.86 14.84 4.41
C HIS A 170 2.36 14.58 4.34
N GLY A 171 2.89 14.29 3.14
CA GLY A 171 4.30 13.96 2.98
C GLY A 171 5.21 15.09 3.45
N ARG A 172 6.18 14.72 4.28
CA ARG A 172 7.27 15.62 4.66
C ARG A 172 8.31 15.62 3.55
N ALA A 173 9.11 16.69 3.44
CA ALA A 173 10.18 16.76 2.44
C ALA A 173 11.10 15.54 2.55
N ILE A 174 11.23 14.79 1.46
CA ILE A 174 11.97 13.53 1.45
C ILE A 174 13.38 13.80 0.97
N ILE A 175 14.32 13.65 1.87
CA ILE A 175 15.75 13.75 1.54
C ILE A 175 16.25 12.47 0.85
N ASN A 176 15.54 11.31 1.03
CA ASN A 176 16.08 9.98 0.74
C ASN A 176 15.26 9.13 -0.26
N ILE A 177 14.26 9.71 -0.92
CA ILE A 177 13.47 9.01 -1.94
C ILE A 177 13.83 9.57 -3.30
N LEU A 178 14.12 8.69 -4.26
CA LEU A 178 14.32 9.09 -5.65
C LEU A 178 13.02 9.66 -6.20
N GLN A 179 13.06 10.89 -6.71
CA GLN A 179 11.96 11.46 -7.47
C GLN A 179 11.88 10.74 -8.80
N GLU A 180 10.98 9.79 -8.94
CA GLU A 180 10.58 9.29 -10.25
C GLU A 180 9.68 10.34 -10.90
N GLU A 181 10.14 10.91 -11.98
CA GLU A 181 9.26 11.55 -12.97
C GLU A 181 8.30 10.48 -13.48
N THR A 182 7.06 10.58 -13.06
CA THR A 182 6.01 9.63 -13.43
C THR A 182 5.59 9.85 -14.88
N THR A 183 6.30 9.22 -15.79
CA THR A 183 5.72 8.84 -17.09
C THR A 183 5.12 7.45 -16.93
N GLY A 184 3.93 7.39 -16.35
CA GLY A 184 3.14 6.18 -16.28
C GLY A 184 2.48 5.91 -17.62
N VAL A 185 3.14 5.19 -18.49
CA VAL A 185 2.50 4.52 -19.62
C VAL A 185 2.17 3.10 -19.17
N PHE A 186 0.88 2.82 -19.10
CA PHE A 186 0.40 1.45 -18.92
C PHE A 186 0.57 0.69 -20.22
N THR A 187 1.36 -0.34 -20.25
CA THR A 187 1.31 -1.44 -21.21
C THR A 187 0.86 -2.72 -20.54
#